data_76ff52138735e8215ed42efb08b76daf
#
_entry.id   76ff52138735e8215ed42efb08b76daf
#
_cell.length_a   1.000
_cell.length_b   1.000
_cell.length_c   1.000
_cell.angle_alpha   90.00
_cell.angle_beta   90.00
_cell.angle_gamma   90.00
#
_symmetry.space_group_name_H-M   'P 1'
#
loop_
_entity.id
_entity.type
_entity.pdbx_description
1 polymer ?
#
loop_
_entity_poly.entity_id
_entity_poly.type
_entity_poly.pdbx_seq_one_letter_code
_entity_poly.pdbx_strand_id
1 'polypeptide(L)' 'MDDISKYFTVREVAKRLDVTEDWVRDLIQSKHLKAVKVGKWRVDPEELKRFIQSRTNI' A
#
# COMPACT_ATOMS: atom_id res chain seq x y z
N MET A 1 -9.78 -16.90 -5.68
CA MET A 1 -8.87 -16.07 -6.49
C MET A 1 -9.03 -14.61 -6.08
N ASP A 2 -7.93 -13.94 -5.84
CA ASP A 2 -7.99 -12.55 -5.38
C ASP A 2 -8.45 -11.63 -6.50
N ASP A 3 -9.36 -10.73 -6.16
CA ASP A 3 -9.86 -9.75 -7.11
C ASP A 3 -8.96 -8.52 -7.06
N ILE A 4 -8.09 -8.40 -8.06
CA ILE A 4 -7.11 -7.32 -8.13
C ILE A 4 -7.78 -5.94 -8.22
N SER A 5 -9.04 -5.90 -8.66
CA SER A 5 -9.76 -4.63 -8.76
C SER A 5 -10.06 -4.03 -7.38
N LYS A 6 -9.99 -4.83 -6.32
CA LYS A 6 -10.19 -4.36 -4.96
C LYS A 6 -8.91 -3.85 -4.32
N TYR A 7 -7.78 -4.03 -5.00
CA TYR A 7 -6.50 -3.55 -4.49
C TYR A 7 -6.36 -2.05 -4.72
N PHE A 8 -5.66 -1.41 -3.82
CA PHE A 8 -5.41 0.02 -3.92
C PHE A 8 -4.25 0.30 -4.85
N THR A 9 -4.34 1.38 -5.61
CA THR A 9 -3.20 1.88 -6.37
C THR A 9 -2.28 2.67 -5.44
N VAL A 10 -1.06 2.94 -5.90
CA VAL A 10 -0.12 3.78 -5.15
C VAL A 10 -0.75 5.13 -4.83
N ARG A 11 -1.48 5.69 -5.80
CA ARG A 11 -2.16 6.96 -5.63
C ARG A 11 -3.18 6.93 -4.51
N GLU A 12 -3.98 5.85 -4.47
CA GLU A 12 -4.99 5.70 -3.43
C GLU A 12 -4.37 5.52 -2.06
N VAL A 13 -3.29 4.75 -1.99
CA VAL A 13 -2.56 4.56 -0.73
C VAL A 13 -1.97 5.88 -0.24
N ALA A 14 -1.40 6.65 -1.16
CA ALA A 14 -0.82 7.94 -0.82
C ALA A 14 -1.87 8.87 -0.22
N LYS A 15 -3.06 8.88 -0.80
CA LYS A 15 -4.16 9.69 -0.28
C LYS A 15 -4.60 9.24 1.12
N ARG A 16 -4.69 7.93 1.32
CA ARG A 16 -5.14 7.40 2.60
C ARG A 16 -4.12 7.65 3.71
N LEU A 17 -2.83 7.63 3.36
CA LEU A 17 -1.76 7.86 4.33
C LEU A 17 -1.37 9.33 4.43
N ASP A 18 -1.90 10.16 3.55
CA ASP A 18 -1.59 11.59 3.47
C ASP A 18 -0.10 11.82 3.24
N VAL A 19 0.44 11.11 2.25
CA VAL A 19 1.84 11.20 1.87
C VAL A 19 1.94 11.26 0.35
N THR A 20 3.16 11.42 -0.17
CA THR A 20 3.38 11.44 -1.62
C THR A 20 3.40 10.02 -2.18
N GLU A 21 3.16 9.91 -3.49
CA GLU A 21 3.25 8.64 -4.17
C GLU A 21 4.67 8.08 -4.14
N ASP A 22 5.66 8.95 -4.24
CA ASP A 22 7.06 8.54 -4.18
C ASP A 22 7.37 7.88 -2.83
N TRP A 23 6.81 8.42 -1.77
CA TRP A 23 7.00 7.86 -0.43
C TRP A 23 6.39 6.46 -0.35
N VAL A 24 5.21 6.26 -0.95
CA VAL A 24 4.57 4.96 -0.99
C VAL A 24 5.42 3.95 -1.78
N ARG A 25 5.93 4.37 -2.93
CA ARG A 25 6.80 3.49 -3.73
C ARG A 25 8.04 3.09 -2.95
N ASP A 26 8.60 4.02 -2.20
CA ASP A 26 9.76 3.73 -1.37
C ASP A 26 9.43 2.71 -0.30
N LEU A 27 8.28 2.82 0.34
CA LEU A 27 7.83 1.82 1.30
C LEU A 27 7.71 0.44 0.68
N ILE A 28 7.19 0.38 -0.54
CA ILE A 28 7.03 -0.89 -1.26
C ILE A 28 8.39 -1.48 -1.59
N GLN A 29 9.30 -0.67 -2.09
CA GLN A 29 10.62 -1.12 -2.51
C GLN A 29 11.46 -1.56 -1.32
N SER A 30 11.31 -0.91 -0.19
CA SER A 30 12.03 -1.27 1.03
C SER A 30 11.33 -2.40 1.79
N LYS A 31 10.21 -2.89 1.27
CA LYS A 31 9.45 -4.01 1.82
C LYS A 31 8.81 -3.71 3.17
N HIS A 32 8.62 -2.44 3.47
CA HIS A 32 7.84 -2.05 4.62
C HIS A 32 6.34 -2.16 4.36
N LEU A 33 5.95 -2.06 3.11
CA LEU A 33 4.56 -2.21 2.69
C LEU A 33 4.50 -3.28 1.60
N LYS A 34 3.77 -4.34 1.85
CA LYS A 34 3.66 -5.44 0.91
C LYS A 34 2.72 -5.07 -0.25
N ALA A 35 3.18 -5.31 -1.45
CA ALA A 35 2.40 -5.00 -2.66
C ALA A 35 2.73 -6.01 -3.75
N VAL A 36 1.83 -6.10 -4.73
CA VAL A 36 2.06 -6.93 -5.92
C VAL A 36 2.17 -6.03 -7.13
N LYS A 37 2.96 -6.44 -8.10
CA LYS A 37 3.13 -5.67 -9.33
C LYS A 37 2.40 -6.37 -10.47
N VAL A 38 1.32 -5.74 -10.91
CA VAL A 38 0.54 -6.21 -12.05
C VAL A 38 0.42 -5.01 -12.99
N GLY A 39 1.41 -4.85 -13.86
CA GLY A 39 1.53 -3.65 -14.67
C GLY A 39 2.02 -2.47 -13.84
N LYS A 40 1.38 -2.21 -12.72
CA LYS A 40 1.78 -1.20 -11.76
C LYS A 40 1.59 -1.77 -10.35
N TRP A 41 2.11 -1.07 -9.38
CA TRP A 41 2.01 -1.54 -7.99
C TRP A 41 0.57 -1.53 -7.50
N ARG A 42 0.17 -2.61 -6.84
CA ARG A 42 -1.15 -2.77 -6.24
C ARG A 42 -0.99 -3.21 -4.81
N VAL A 43 -1.72 -2.60 -3.90
CA VAL A 43 -1.62 -2.88 -2.48
C VAL A 43 -2.90 -3.53 -1.99
N ASP A 44 -2.77 -4.70 -1.37
CA ASP A 44 -3.88 -5.41 -0.76
C ASP A 44 -4.43 -4.57 0.40
N PRO A 45 -5.76 -4.35 0.46
CA PRO A 45 -6.36 -3.60 1.58
C PRO A 45 -5.97 -4.15 2.95
N GLU A 46 -5.86 -5.47 3.07
CA GLU A 46 -5.45 -6.10 4.34
C GLU A 46 -4.02 -5.73 4.72
N GLU A 47 -3.13 -5.68 3.73
CA GLU A 47 -1.74 -5.30 3.98
C GLU A 47 -1.63 -3.84 4.37
N LEU A 48 -2.43 -2.99 3.74
CA LEU A 48 -2.46 -1.58 4.10
C LEU A 48 -2.97 -1.40 5.52
N LYS A 49 -4.00 -2.13 5.88
CA LYS A 49 -4.55 -2.09 7.23
C LYS A 49 -3.51 -2.51 8.27
N ARG A 50 -2.78 -3.59 7.99
CA ARG A 50 -1.72 -4.06 8.88
C ARG A 50 -0.61 -3.03 9.03
N PHE A 51 -0.24 -2.40 7.92
CA PHE A 51 0.79 -1.38 7.93
C PHE A 51 0.38 -0.21 8.84
N ILE A 52 -0.85 0.26 8.69
CA ILE A 52 -1.37 1.36 9.51
C ILE A 52 -1.40 0.95 10.98
N GLN A 53 -1.86 -0.25 11.28
CA GLN A 53 -1.95 -0.73 12.65
C GLN A 53 -0.58 -0.85 13.30
N SER A 54 0.42 -1.28 12.53
CA SER A 54 1.77 -1.43 13.05
C SER A 54 2.42 -0.08 13.34
N ARG A 55 1.92 0.99 12.73
CA ARG A 55 2.44 2.34 12.92
C ARG A 55 1.65 3.13 13.95
N THR A 56 0.45 2.69 14.24
CA THR A 56 -0.38 3.34 15.25
C THR A 56 0.03 2.82 16.61
N ASN A 57 0.72 3.66 17.34
CA ASN A 57 1.27 3.27 18.63
C ASN A 57 0.37 3.80 19.74
N ILE A 58 -0.64 3.03 20.05
CA ILE A 58 -1.58 3.38 21.09
C ILE A 58 -1.62 2.32 22.15
#